data_497ddb56f530858b6041b19cc291ab06
#
_entry.id   497ddb56f530858b6041b19cc291ab06
#
_cell.length_a   1.000
_cell.length_b   1.000
_cell.length_c   1.000
_cell.angle_alpha   90.00
_cell.angle_beta   90.00
_cell.angle_gamma   90.00
#
_symmetry.space_group_name_H-M   'P 1'
#
loop_
_entity.id
_entity.type
_entity.pdbx_description
1 polymer ?
#
loop_
_entity_poly.entity_id
_entity_poly.type
_entity_poly.pdbx_seq_one_letter_code
_entity_poly.pdbx_strand_id
1 'polypeptide(L)'
;CFLSVVCWIYNFTHNTIDFSLFAYLNLLSSIFITITFFASTTSFKINLYHAFDFFIKVICCISLLGWLLYLLGVNLPHYRSDTSDFYVHDVYYLFVMGADNMFEVLPRFSGMFLEPGHVGSTSCLLLYVNKFNFKNKSNYIYLLSIIFSLSLAAYCLFFIGLCLYFYLKGKDLFKYLLILAVFAGIFTY
;
A
#
# COMPACT_ATOMS: atom_id res chain seq x y z
N CYS A 1 -15.49 -4.27 1.66
CA CYS A 1 -16.91 -4.67 1.55
C CYS A 1 -17.87 -3.54 1.91
N PHE A 2 -17.76 -2.90 3.09
CA PHE A 2 -18.67 -1.80 3.47
C PHE A 2 -18.55 -0.61 2.50
N LEU A 3 -17.33 -0.18 2.17
CA LEU A 3 -17.10 0.88 1.19
C LEU A 3 -17.65 0.54 -0.20
N SER A 4 -17.52 -0.71 -0.64
CA SER A 4 -18.07 -1.15 -1.93
C SER A 4 -19.60 -1.06 -1.94
N VAL A 5 -20.27 -1.42 -0.83
CA VAL A 5 -21.73 -1.31 -0.69
C VAL A 5 -22.16 0.16 -0.67
N VAL A 6 -21.43 1.02 0.06
CA VAL A 6 -21.72 2.48 0.10
C VAL A 6 -21.54 3.11 -1.28
N CYS A 7 -20.45 2.82 -1.99
CA CYS A 7 -20.24 3.28 -3.37
C CYS A 7 -21.35 2.78 -4.30
N TRP A 8 -21.78 1.53 -4.13
CA TRP A 8 -22.86 0.95 -4.92
C TRP A 8 -24.20 1.67 -4.68
N ILE A 9 -24.57 1.92 -3.41
CA ILE A 9 -25.78 2.68 -3.04
C ILE A 9 -25.70 4.10 -3.60
N TYR A 10 -24.56 4.76 -3.46
CA TYR A 10 -24.33 6.10 -3.99
C TYR A 10 -24.54 6.15 -5.51
N ASN A 11 -23.95 5.24 -6.24
CA ASN A 11 -24.05 5.17 -7.70
C ASN A 11 -25.48 4.82 -8.15
N PHE A 12 -26.16 3.96 -7.41
CA PHE A 12 -27.58 3.62 -7.67
C PHE A 12 -28.50 4.82 -7.51
N THR A 13 -28.28 5.64 -6.46
CA THR A 13 -29.11 6.81 -6.18
C THR A 13 -28.88 7.98 -7.14
N HIS A 14 -27.69 8.05 -7.76
CA HIS A 14 -27.31 9.19 -8.62
C HIS A 14 -27.34 8.88 -10.13
N ASN A 15 -27.78 7.69 -10.52
CA ASN A 15 -27.88 7.26 -11.93
C ASN A 15 -26.62 7.50 -12.78
N THR A 16 -25.45 7.50 -12.15
CA THR A 16 -24.18 7.93 -12.76
C THR A 16 -23.46 6.82 -13.52
N ILE A 17 -23.96 5.57 -13.47
CA ILE A 17 -23.28 4.43 -14.12
C ILE A 17 -24.32 3.58 -14.86
N ASP A 18 -24.04 3.30 -16.13
CA ASP A 18 -24.61 2.17 -16.83
C ASP A 18 -24.28 0.90 -16.04
N PHE A 19 -25.30 0.30 -15.45
CA PHE A 19 -25.21 -0.86 -14.56
C PHE A 19 -24.73 -2.05 -15.39
N SER A 20 -23.41 -2.20 -15.54
CA SER A 20 -22.86 -3.37 -16.21
C SER A 20 -23.07 -4.59 -15.30
N LEU A 21 -23.51 -5.70 -15.90
CA LEU A 21 -23.58 -7.02 -15.25
C LEU A 21 -22.28 -7.32 -14.48
N PHE A 22 -21.16 -6.83 -14.98
CA PHE A 22 -19.82 -6.98 -14.38
C PHE A 22 -19.69 -6.28 -13.02
N ALA A 23 -20.23 -5.06 -12.85
CA ALA A 23 -20.23 -4.36 -11.56
C ALA A 23 -21.05 -5.12 -10.50
N TYR A 24 -22.18 -5.68 -10.91
CA TYR A 24 -23.03 -6.49 -10.02
C TYR A 24 -22.32 -7.80 -9.60
N LEU A 25 -21.68 -8.51 -10.53
CA LEU A 25 -20.91 -9.72 -10.23
C LEU A 25 -19.73 -9.44 -9.29
N ASN A 26 -19.02 -8.32 -9.48
CA ASN A 26 -17.95 -7.90 -8.58
C ASN A 26 -18.44 -7.62 -7.16
N LEU A 27 -19.60 -6.99 -7.02
CA LEU A 27 -20.21 -6.75 -5.71
C LEU A 27 -20.55 -8.08 -5.02
N LEU A 28 -21.25 -8.98 -5.72
CA LEU A 28 -21.64 -10.29 -5.18
C LEU A 28 -20.41 -11.12 -4.79
N SER A 29 -19.36 -11.15 -5.62
CA SER A 29 -18.13 -11.86 -5.32
C SER A 29 -17.43 -11.29 -4.08
N SER A 30 -17.38 -9.96 -3.92
CA SER A 30 -16.80 -9.30 -2.75
C SER A 30 -17.55 -9.64 -1.46
N ILE A 31 -18.90 -9.66 -1.51
CA ILE A 31 -19.73 -10.04 -0.38
C ILE A 31 -19.48 -11.51 -0.03
N PHE A 32 -19.48 -12.40 -1.02
CA PHE A 32 -19.26 -13.83 -0.83
C PHE A 32 -17.88 -14.12 -0.22
N ILE A 33 -16.82 -13.52 -0.76
CA ILE A 33 -15.44 -13.64 -0.24
C ILE A 33 -15.39 -13.16 1.22
N THR A 34 -16.04 -12.04 1.54
CA THR A 34 -16.05 -11.50 2.89
C THR A 34 -16.75 -12.43 3.86
N ILE A 35 -17.94 -12.93 3.53
CA ILE A 35 -18.68 -13.87 4.36
C ILE A 35 -17.88 -15.15 4.57
N THR A 36 -17.31 -15.71 3.51
CA THR A 36 -16.48 -16.92 3.57
C THR A 36 -15.25 -16.72 4.45
N PHE A 37 -14.58 -15.56 4.34
CA PHE A 37 -13.44 -15.24 5.20
C PHE A 37 -13.85 -15.14 6.67
N PHE A 38 -14.95 -14.46 7.00
CA PHE A 38 -15.41 -14.34 8.39
C PHE A 38 -15.88 -15.68 8.96
N ALA A 39 -16.53 -16.52 8.17
CA ALA A 39 -16.97 -17.86 8.56
C ALA A 39 -15.83 -18.89 8.69
N SER A 40 -14.67 -18.62 8.09
CA SER A 40 -13.54 -19.54 8.09
C SER A 40 -12.89 -19.69 9.47
N THR A 41 -12.19 -20.80 9.69
CA THR A 41 -11.49 -21.10 10.94
C THR A 41 -10.31 -20.14 11.17
N THR A 42 -9.95 -19.94 12.44
CA THR A 42 -8.80 -19.10 12.82
C THR A 42 -7.49 -19.61 12.19
N SER A 43 -7.31 -20.93 12.10
CA SER A 43 -6.14 -21.54 11.47
C SER A 43 -6.03 -21.15 9.98
N PHE A 44 -7.15 -21.19 9.26
CA PHE A 44 -7.17 -20.76 7.86
C PHE A 44 -6.79 -19.30 7.70
N LYS A 45 -7.32 -18.40 8.57
CA LYS A 45 -6.99 -16.96 8.54
C LYS A 45 -5.51 -16.70 8.75
N ILE A 46 -4.89 -17.42 9.69
CA ILE A 46 -3.46 -17.30 9.99
C ILE A 46 -2.63 -17.77 8.78
N ASN A 47 -2.96 -18.92 8.20
CA ASN A 47 -2.24 -19.44 7.04
C ASN A 47 -2.38 -18.51 5.82
N LEU A 48 -3.58 -17.98 5.59
CA LEU A 48 -3.82 -17.01 4.54
C LEU A 48 -3.01 -15.72 4.74
N TYR A 49 -2.95 -15.23 5.99
CA TYR A 49 -2.12 -14.08 6.33
C TYR A 49 -0.63 -14.36 6.04
N HIS A 50 -0.09 -15.51 6.43
CA HIS A 50 1.31 -15.84 6.16
C HIS A 50 1.60 -15.95 4.67
N ALA A 51 0.70 -16.55 3.90
CA ALA A 51 0.82 -16.59 2.45
C ALA A 51 0.82 -15.19 1.83
N PHE A 52 -0.12 -14.33 2.25
CA PHE A 52 -0.21 -12.95 1.80
C PHE A 52 1.04 -12.14 2.16
N ASP A 53 1.50 -12.21 3.41
CA ASP A 53 2.72 -11.55 3.89
C ASP A 53 3.95 -11.98 3.08
N PHE A 54 4.07 -13.28 2.79
CA PHE A 54 5.14 -13.80 1.95
C PHE A 54 5.09 -13.26 0.53
N PHE A 55 3.92 -13.29 -0.12
CA PHE A 55 3.72 -12.79 -1.48
C PHE A 55 4.07 -11.29 -1.59
N ILE A 56 3.57 -10.47 -0.69
CA ILE A 56 3.85 -9.03 -0.71
C ILE A 56 5.34 -8.76 -0.48
N LYS A 57 6.01 -9.50 0.40
CA LYS A 57 7.47 -9.38 0.58
C LYS A 57 8.24 -9.69 -0.70
N VAL A 58 7.88 -10.77 -1.38
CA VAL A 58 8.53 -11.15 -2.64
C VAL A 58 8.31 -10.07 -3.71
N ILE A 59 7.06 -9.63 -3.87
CA ILE A 59 6.70 -8.56 -4.81
C ILE A 59 7.48 -7.28 -4.50
N CYS A 60 7.46 -6.79 -3.26
CA CYS A 60 8.18 -5.59 -2.88
C CYS A 60 9.70 -5.74 -3.06
N CYS A 61 10.27 -6.91 -2.77
CA CYS A 61 11.70 -7.16 -2.96
C CYS A 61 12.10 -7.07 -4.44
N ILE A 62 11.38 -7.77 -5.31
CA ILE A 62 11.63 -7.77 -6.75
C ILE A 62 11.43 -6.36 -7.33
N SER A 63 10.37 -5.67 -6.92
CA SER A 63 10.07 -4.31 -7.37
C SER A 63 11.13 -3.31 -6.90
N LEU A 64 11.60 -3.40 -5.66
CA LEU A 64 12.69 -2.55 -5.14
C LEU A 64 13.99 -2.78 -5.92
N LEU A 65 14.33 -4.02 -6.22
CA LEU A 65 15.50 -4.33 -7.05
C LEU A 65 15.37 -3.73 -8.45
N GLY A 66 14.21 -3.90 -9.09
CA GLY A 66 13.95 -3.31 -10.41
C GLY A 66 14.04 -1.78 -10.38
N TRP A 67 13.45 -1.15 -9.37
CA TRP A 67 13.49 0.30 -9.18
C TRP A 67 14.90 0.83 -8.91
N LEU A 68 15.72 0.10 -8.12
CA LEU A 68 17.13 0.44 -7.91
C LEU A 68 17.95 0.32 -9.21
N LEU A 69 17.72 -0.71 -10.03
CA LEU A 69 18.36 -0.85 -11.33
C LEU A 69 17.99 0.33 -12.26
N TYR A 70 16.73 0.75 -12.24
CA TYR A 70 16.28 1.93 -12.97
C TYR A 70 17.03 3.20 -12.51
N LEU A 71 17.17 3.43 -11.19
CA LEU A 71 17.93 4.56 -10.65
C LEU A 71 19.41 4.54 -11.03
N LEU A 72 19.98 3.35 -11.22
CA LEU A 72 21.36 3.19 -11.70
C LEU A 72 21.51 3.42 -13.22
N GLY A 73 20.43 3.79 -13.90
CA GLY A 73 20.44 4.07 -15.35
C GLY A 73 20.38 2.82 -16.23
N VAL A 74 20.05 1.66 -15.69
CA VAL A 74 19.85 0.45 -16.49
C VAL A 74 18.60 0.61 -17.35
N ASN A 75 18.75 0.47 -18.66
CA ASN A 75 17.61 0.56 -19.59
C ASN A 75 16.75 -0.71 -19.48
N LEU A 76 15.65 -0.61 -18.76
CA LEU A 76 14.71 -1.70 -18.54
C LEU A 76 13.59 -1.65 -19.59
N PRO A 77 13.13 -2.81 -20.11
CA PRO A 77 12.00 -2.83 -21.02
C PRO A 77 10.74 -2.36 -20.30
N HIS A 78 10.01 -1.46 -20.92
CA HIS A 78 8.78 -0.88 -20.37
C HIS A 78 7.78 -0.63 -21.50
N TYR A 79 6.52 -0.50 -21.12
CA TYR A 79 5.48 0.00 -22.02
C TYR A 79 4.67 1.09 -21.31
N ARG A 80 4.20 2.05 -22.09
CA ARG A 80 3.37 3.13 -21.58
C ARG A 80 1.92 2.68 -21.58
N SER A 81 1.24 2.87 -20.44
CA SER A 81 -0.18 2.58 -20.26
C SER A 81 -0.93 3.85 -19.93
N ASP A 82 -1.81 4.25 -20.83
CA ASP A 82 -2.73 5.37 -20.64
C ASP A 82 -4.03 4.81 -20.04
N THR A 83 -4.10 4.75 -18.73
CA THR A 83 -5.27 4.17 -18.03
C THR A 83 -6.44 5.15 -17.94
N SER A 84 -6.17 6.45 -18.08
CA SER A 84 -7.14 7.54 -18.17
C SER A 84 -6.46 8.79 -18.72
N ASP A 85 -7.24 9.79 -19.15
CA ASP A 85 -6.71 11.07 -19.65
C ASP A 85 -5.84 11.82 -18.62
N PHE A 86 -5.87 11.41 -17.35
CA PHE A 86 -5.18 12.07 -16.24
C PHE A 86 -3.98 11.27 -15.68
N TYR A 87 -3.90 9.95 -15.92
CA TYR A 87 -2.86 9.12 -15.34
C TYR A 87 -2.17 8.29 -16.40
N VAL A 88 -0.97 8.70 -16.73
CA VAL A 88 -0.07 7.95 -17.61
C VAL A 88 0.96 7.23 -16.74
N HIS A 89 1.09 5.92 -16.94
CA HIS A 89 2.04 5.10 -16.22
C HIS A 89 3.02 4.41 -17.18
N ASP A 90 4.29 4.42 -16.81
CA ASP A 90 5.30 3.58 -17.42
C ASP A 90 5.40 2.27 -16.63
N VAL A 91 5.03 1.18 -17.28
CA VAL A 91 4.98 -0.15 -16.66
C VAL A 91 6.26 -0.90 -17.00
N TYR A 92 7.09 -1.10 -16.02
CA TYR A 92 8.31 -1.91 -16.08
C TYR A 92 8.01 -3.28 -15.49
N TYR A 93 7.70 -4.28 -16.13
CA TYR A 93 7.32 -5.63 -15.68
C TYR A 93 7.50 -5.99 -14.18
N LEU A 94 8.44 -5.33 -13.49
CA LEU A 94 8.77 -5.51 -12.08
C LEU A 94 8.21 -4.41 -11.15
N PHE A 95 7.87 -3.26 -11.71
CA PHE A 95 7.34 -2.10 -10.98
C PHE A 95 6.64 -1.14 -11.94
N VAL A 96 5.85 -0.23 -11.38
CA VAL A 96 5.12 0.80 -12.13
C VAL A 96 5.62 2.17 -11.70
N MET A 97 5.70 3.10 -12.62
CA MET A 97 6.05 4.50 -12.36
C MET A 97 5.03 5.42 -13.02
N GLY A 98 4.62 6.49 -12.31
CA GLY A 98 3.84 7.57 -12.92
C GLY A 98 4.71 8.36 -13.89
N ALA A 99 4.21 8.60 -15.10
CA ALA A 99 4.95 9.36 -16.13
C ALA A 99 5.12 10.84 -15.76
N ASP A 100 4.30 11.38 -14.86
CA ASP A 100 4.36 12.77 -14.40
C ASP A 100 5.55 13.06 -13.47
N ASN A 101 6.30 12.05 -13.08
CA ASN A 101 7.47 12.17 -12.20
C ASN A 101 8.72 12.76 -12.91
N MET A 102 8.60 13.25 -14.14
CA MET A 102 9.73 13.86 -14.87
C MET A 102 10.36 15.07 -14.16
N PHE A 103 9.65 15.69 -13.22
CA PHE A 103 10.14 16.85 -12.47
C PHE A 103 10.62 16.51 -11.05
N GLU A 104 10.47 15.27 -10.59
CA GLU A 104 10.94 14.86 -9.27
C GLU A 104 12.39 14.38 -9.33
N VAL A 105 13.24 14.93 -8.48
CA VAL A 105 14.66 14.57 -8.36
C VAL A 105 14.84 13.08 -8.03
N LEU A 106 13.86 12.50 -7.34
CA LEU A 106 13.82 11.09 -7.02
C LEU A 106 12.43 10.54 -7.35
N PRO A 107 12.31 9.62 -8.31
CA PRO A 107 11.03 9.01 -8.64
C PRO A 107 10.50 8.18 -7.46
N ARG A 108 9.22 8.32 -7.18
CA ARG A 108 8.55 7.61 -6.08
C ARG A 108 8.46 6.12 -6.35
N PHE A 109 8.73 5.33 -5.36
CA PHE A 109 8.55 3.88 -5.44
C PHE A 109 7.08 3.49 -5.29
N SER A 110 6.49 2.92 -6.34
CA SER A 110 5.11 2.40 -6.32
C SER A 110 5.05 0.88 -6.25
N GLY A 111 6.17 0.18 -6.45
CA GLY A 111 6.19 -1.28 -6.59
C GLY A 111 5.34 -1.72 -7.78
N MET A 112 4.56 -2.78 -7.61
CA MET A 112 3.57 -3.24 -8.60
C MET A 112 2.21 -2.55 -8.45
N PHE A 113 2.09 -1.58 -7.55
CA PHE A 113 0.87 -0.80 -7.37
C PHE A 113 0.88 0.42 -8.30
N LEU A 114 -0.30 0.88 -8.68
CA LEU A 114 -0.43 2.07 -9.53
C LEU A 114 0.00 3.35 -8.82
N GLU A 115 -0.12 3.39 -7.49
CA GLU A 115 0.20 4.58 -6.70
C GLU A 115 1.19 4.26 -5.56
N PRO A 116 2.16 5.17 -5.29
CA PRO A 116 3.11 5.03 -4.19
C PRO A 116 2.44 4.91 -2.82
N GLY A 117 1.28 5.57 -2.65
CA GLY A 117 0.49 5.51 -1.42
C GLY A 117 0.00 4.10 -1.09
N HIS A 118 -0.34 3.31 -2.10
CA HIS A 118 -0.83 1.94 -1.91
C HIS A 118 0.27 1.00 -1.40
N VAL A 119 1.47 1.03 -1.99
CA VAL A 119 2.59 0.20 -1.50
C VAL A 119 3.00 0.61 -0.10
N GLY A 120 3.05 1.93 0.18
CA GLY A 120 3.40 2.45 1.49
C GLY A 120 2.40 2.03 2.56
N SER A 121 1.10 2.23 2.32
CA SER A 121 0.03 1.88 3.27
C SER A 121 -0.04 0.37 3.53
N THR A 122 0.06 -0.46 2.49
CA THR A 122 0.07 -1.93 2.63
C THR A 122 1.28 -2.38 3.45
N SER A 123 2.46 -1.84 3.18
CA SER A 123 3.69 -2.13 3.91
C SER A 123 3.60 -1.71 5.38
N CYS A 124 2.98 -0.55 5.69
CA CYS A 124 2.72 -0.11 7.05
C CYS A 124 1.83 -1.08 7.82
N LEU A 125 0.72 -1.50 7.22
CA LEU A 125 -0.22 -2.44 7.85
C LEU A 125 0.46 -3.77 8.15
N LEU A 126 1.21 -4.34 7.20
CA LEU A 126 1.92 -5.59 7.38
C LEU A 126 3.02 -5.46 8.44
N LEU A 127 3.74 -4.36 8.48
CA LEU A 127 4.75 -4.10 9.50
C LEU A 127 4.13 -3.97 10.90
N TYR A 128 2.96 -3.32 11.00
CA TYR A 128 2.19 -3.23 12.25
C TYR A 128 1.73 -4.61 12.73
N VAL A 129 1.14 -5.43 11.86
CA VAL A 129 0.71 -6.81 12.21
C VAL A 129 1.90 -7.67 12.61
N ASN A 130 3.06 -7.49 11.97
CA ASN A 130 4.33 -8.12 12.37
C ASN A 130 4.96 -7.49 13.63
N LYS A 131 4.23 -6.62 14.34
CA LYS A 131 4.62 -5.98 15.61
C LYS A 131 5.96 -5.24 15.53
N PHE A 132 6.28 -4.64 14.40
CA PHE A 132 7.56 -3.96 14.14
C PHE A 132 8.77 -4.81 14.54
N ASN A 133 8.70 -6.12 14.29
CA ASN A 133 9.76 -7.05 14.66
C ASN A 133 10.93 -6.99 13.67
N PHE A 134 11.87 -6.09 13.87
CA PHE A 134 13.07 -5.94 13.04
C PHE A 134 14.15 -7.02 13.28
N LYS A 135 13.95 -7.95 14.23
CA LYS A 135 14.80 -9.16 14.33
C LYS A 135 14.59 -10.04 13.08
N ASN A 136 13.40 -10.02 12.51
CA ASN A 136 13.14 -10.62 11.22
C ASN A 136 13.61 -9.65 10.11
N LYS A 137 14.77 -9.95 9.50
CA LYS A 137 15.37 -9.12 8.46
C LYS A 137 14.45 -8.85 7.27
N SER A 138 13.50 -9.75 6.98
CA SER A 138 12.55 -9.56 5.89
C SER A 138 11.60 -8.36 6.10
N ASN A 139 11.41 -7.88 7.33
CA ASN A 139 10.57 -6.72 7.61
C ASN A 139 11.24 -5.39 7.19
N TYR A 140 12.55 -5.39 6.95
CA TYR A 140 13.23 -4.21 6.36
C TYR A 140 12.75 -3.92 4.93
N ILE A 141 12.26 -4.91 4.20
CA ILE A 141 11.68 -4.71 2.87
C ILE A 141 10.49 -3.76 2.95
N TYR A 142 9.61 -3.97 3.94
CA TYR A 142 8.47 -3.07 4.17
C TYR A 142 8.91 -1.66 4.58
N LEU A 143 9.91 -1.56 5.46
CA LEU A 143 10.44 -0.26 5.87
C LEU A 143 11.01 0.51 4.68
N LEU A 144 11.79 -0.14 3.82
CA LEU A 144 12.32 0.46 2.60
C LEU A 144 11.21 0.88 1.63
N SER A 145 10.19 0.03 1.46
CA SER A 145 9.03 0.36 0.62
C SER A 145 8.29 1.60 1.13
N ILE A 146 8.12 1.75 2.45
CA ILE A 146 7.51 2.93 3.07
C ILE A 146 8.37 4.17 2.79
N ILE A 147 9.68 4.11 3.05
CA ILE A 147 10.59 5.24 2.89
C ILE A 147 10.60 5.72 1.44
N PHE A 148 10.77 4.81 0.49
CA PHE A 148 10.90 5.15 -0.93
C PHE A 148 9.55 5.43 -1.62
N SER A 149 8.42 5.11 -0.98
CA SER A 149 7.10 5.51 -1.51
C SER A 149 6.93 7.02 -1.54
N LEU A 150 7.67 7.77 -0.71
CA LEU A 150 7.56 9.23 -0.55
C LEU A 150 6.09 9.69 -0.42
N SER A 151 5.28 8.86 0.25
CA SER A 151 3.86 9.12 0.47
C SER A 151 3.61 9.63 1.87
N LEU A 152 3.07 10.85 1.98
CA LEU A 152 2.70 11.45 3.26
C LEU A 152 1.70 10.56 4.02
N ALA A 153 0.72 10.00 3.33
CA ALA A 153 -0.26 9.08 3.93
C ALA A 153 0.41 7.84 4.54
N ALA A 154 1.40 7.25 3.84
CA ALA A 154 2.15 6.11 4.34
C ALA A 154 2.97 6.48 5.59
N TYR A 155 3.60 7.65 5.60
CA TYR A 155 4.35 8.12 6.76
C TYR A 155 3.44 8.36 7.96
N CYS A 156 2.29 9.02 7.77
CA CYS A 156 1.30 9.19 8.82
C CYS A 156 0.84 7.85 9.41
N LEU A 157 0.49 6.88 8.55
CA LEU A 157 0.09 5.53 8.99
C LEU A 157 1.22 4.81 9.74
N PHE A 158 2.46 4.93 9.27
CA PHE A 158 3.61 4.35 9.93
C PHE A 158 3.80 4.90 11.35
N PHE A 159 3.74 6.22 11.51
CA PHE A 159 3.89 6.86 12.82
C PHE A 159 2.71 6.55 13.75
N ILE A 160 1.47 6.57 13.25
CA ILE A 160 0.30 6.17 14.02
C ILE A 160 0.46 4.72 14.49
N GLY A 161 0.87 3.81 13.61
CA GLY A 161 1.12 2.42 13.93
C GLY A 161 2.20 2.24 14.99
N LEU A 162 3.30 2.99 14.92
CA LEU A 162 4.35 3.00 15.94
C LEU A 162 3.83 3.51 17.30
N CYS A 163 3.09 4.61 17.31
CA CYS A 163 2.50 5.17 18.52
C CYS A 163 1.58 4.15 19.21
N LEU A 164 0.69 3.51 18.43
CA LEU A 164 -0.21 2.49 18.94
C LEU A 164 0.56 1.27 19.47
N TYR A 165 1.59 0.82 18.76
CA TYR A 165 2.40 -0.31 19.20
C TYR A 165 3.12 -0.03 20.53
N PHE A 166 3.70 1.16 20.70
CA PHE A 166 4.38 1.51 21.94
C PHE A 166 3.40 1.79 23.09
N TYR A 167 2.24 2.39 22.78
CA TYR A 167 1.17 2.56 23.76
C TYR A 167 0.70 1.22 24.33
N LEU A 168 0.45 0.25 23.46
CA LEU A 168 0.02 -1.10 23.89
C LEU A 168 1.11 -1.84 24.70
N LYS A 169 2.38 -1.45 24.56
CA LYS A 169 3.50 -1.97 25.36
C LYS A 169 3.72 -1.23 26.69
N GLY A 170 2.87 -0.28 27.06
CA GLY A 170 2.98 0.48 28.31
C GLY A 170 4.20 1.42 28.33
N LYS A 171 4.71 1.85 27.17
CA LYS A 171 5.78 2.84 27.08
C LYS A 171 5.21 4.26 27.00
N ASP A 172 5.98 5.25 27.47
CA ASP A 172 5.58 6.67 27.50
C ASP A 172 5.18 7.16 26.09
N LEU A 173 3.89 7.24 25.86
CA LEU A 173 3.31 7.71 24.61
C LEU A 173 3.78 9.13 24.26
N PHE A 174 4.01 9.96 25.28
CA PHE A 174 4.36 11.35 25.13
C PHE A 174 5.64 11.58 24.32
N LYS A 175 6.67 10.74 24.50
CA LYS A 175 7.92 10.82 23.73
C LYS A 175 7.71 10.60 22.23
N TYR A 176 6.81 9.69 21.88
CA TYR A 176 6.52 9.34 20.47
C TYR A 176 5.61 10.39 19.81
N LEU A 177 4.66 10.97 20.56
CA LEU A 177 3.87 12.09 20.08
C LEU A 177 4.73 13.33 19.82
N LEU A 178 5.75 13.55 20.63
CA LEU A 178 6.70 14.66 20.41
C LEU A 178 7.51 14.44 19.12
N ILE A 179 7.98 13.22 18.87
CA ILE A 179 8.67 12.87 17.62
C ILE A 179 7.74 13.07 16.41
N LEU A 180 6.48 12.67 16.53
CA LEU A 180 5.47 12.86 15.48
C LEU A 180 5.25 14.36 15.20
N ALA A 181 5.14 15.18 16.25
CA ALA A 181 4.95 16.62 16.11
C ALA A 181 6.14 17.32 15.43
N VAL A 182 7.37 16.92 15.78
CA VAL A 182 8.60 17.40 15.12
C VAL A 182 8.61 17.00 13.66
N PHE A 183 8.25 15.74 13.35
CA PHE A 183 8.23 15.26 11.99
C PHE A 183 7.16 15.97 11.15
N ALA A 184 5.96 16.17 11.69
CA ALA A 184 4.91 16.95 11.04
C ALA A 184 5.35 18.40 10.79
N GLY A 185 6.08 19.02 11.74
CA GLY A 185 6.62 20.36 11.59
C GLY A 185 7.65 20.52 10.47
N ILE A 186 8.44 19.47 10.17
CA ILE A 186 9.42 19.47 9.07
C ILE A 186 8.72 19.44 7.70
N PHE A 187 7.55 18.80 7.58
CA PHE A 187 6.81 18.70 6.32
C PHE A 187 5.83 19.87 6.07
N THR A 188 5.65 20.77 7.03
CA THR A 188 4.80 21.97 6.88
C THR A 188 5.60 23.21 6.47
N TYR A 189 6.92 23.11 6.40
CA TYR A 189 7.85 24.11 5.87
C TYR A 189 8.45 23.64 4.54
#